data_f8ef25a8108eb1d3576a1f077807b1a7
#
_entry.id   f8ef25a8108eb1d3576a1f077807b1a7
#
_cell.length_a   1.000
_cell.length_b   1.000
_cell.length_c   1.000
_cell.angle_alpha   90.00
_cell.angle_beta   90.00
_cell.angle_gamma   90.00
#
_symmetry.space_group_name_H-M   'P 1'
#
loop_
_entity.id
_entity.type
_entity.pdbx_description
1 polymer ?
#
loop_
_entity_poly.entity_id
_entity_poly.type
_entity_poly.pdbx_seq_one_letter_code
_entity_poly.pdbx_strand_id
1 'polypeptide(L)'
;MKLAAHHDVKTYGLRSDAGYMNLEDATVSMMYMDRTGMELYKVKLKEGQLPQKENDIVVSKGILEALGQNGKIGDTITVPYQILKDDGLDYTKEKDFRICGFLADNESSKEQKQYTSLVSEAFLKAEIPVEQVKYRFLLQVNGQKGNTTADYTETIQNIARQFGISEDDMNINKEY
;
A
#
# COMPACT_ATOMS: atom_id res chain seq x y z
N MET A 1 -7.08 -25.16 -0.77
CA MET A 1 -8.12 -24.13 -1.08
C MET A 1 -7.41 -22.77 -1.11
N LYS A 2 -7.70 -21.90 -2.05
CA LYS A 2 -7.08 -20.55 -2.09
C LYS A 2 -7.89 -19.62 -1.17
N LEU A 3 -7.22 -18.77 -0.39
CA LEU A 3 -7.85 -17.81 0.54
C LEU A 3 -8.97 -16.99 -0.14
N ALA A 4 -8.69 -16.49 -1.35
CA ALA A 4 -9.63 -15.74 -2.17
C ALA A 4 -10.91 -16.50 -2.58
N ALA A 5 -10.93 -17.81 -2.46
CA ALA A 5 -12.07 -18.67 -2.79
C ALA A 5 -12.82 -19.17 -1.55
N HIS A 6 -12.48 -18.64 -0.37
CA HIS A 6 -13.22 -18.98 0.85
C HIS A 6 -14.60 -18.34 0.82
N HIS A 7 -15.64 -19.09 1.19
CA HIS A 7 -17.04 -18.65 1.08
C HIS A 7 -17.39 -17.40 1.93
N ASP A 8 -16.66 -17.18 3.03
CA ASP A 8 -16.85 -16.01 3.89
C ASP A 8 -16.05 -14.78 3.41
N VAL A 9 -15.17 -14.91 2.42
CA VAL A 9 -14.46 -13.78 1.84
C VAL A 9 -15.34 -13.11 0.78
N LYS A 10 -15.78 -11.91 1.07
CA LYS A 10 -16.59 -11.09 0.13
C LYS A 10 -15.72 -10.51 -0.97
N THR A 11 -14.59 -9.95 -0.59
CA THR A 11 -13.58 -9.41 -1.53
C THR A 11 -12.22 -9.40 -0.86
N TYR A 12 -11.16 -9.35 -1.67
CA TYR A 12 -9.81 -9.24 -1.18
C TYR A 12 -9.00 -8.30 -2.08
N GLY A 13 -7.99 -7.68 -1.49
CA GLY A 13 -7.01 -6.86 -2.18
C GLY A 13 -5.60 -7.18 -1.69
N LEU A 14 -4.62 -6.71 -2.44
CA LEU A 14 -3.21 -6.90 -2.13
C LEU A 14 -2.54 -5.57 -1.83
N ARG A 15 -1.65 -5.59 -0.86
CA ARG A 15 -0.73 -4.52 -0.52
C ARG A 15 0.66 -5.10 -0.24
N SER A 16 1.70 -4.37 -0.61
CA SER A 16 3.07 -4.65 -0.20
C SER A 16 3.80 -3.35 0.10
N ASP A 17 4.49 -3.30 1.24
CA ASP A 17 5.31 -2.15 1.59
C ASP A 17 6.65 -2.29 0.86
N ALA A 18 7.01 -1.30 0.04
CA ALA A 18 8.25 -1.29 -0.72
C ALA A 18 9.41 -0.62 0.04
N GLY A 19 9.11 0.48 0.72
CA GLY A 19 10.10 1.28 1.42
C GLY A 19 9.60 2.67 1.75
N TYR A 20 10.53 3.59 1.89
CA TYR A 20 10.23 4.96 2.32
C TYR A 20 11.08 5.99 1.58
N MET A 21 10.53 7.19 1.42
CA MET A 21 11.27 8.41 1.16
C MET A 21 11.35 9.16 2.49
N ASN A 22 12.54 9.27 3.06
CA ASN A 22 12.80 10.09 4.24
C ASN A 22 13.27 11.46 3.76
N LEU A 23 12.35 12.41 3.68
CA LEU A 23 12.60 13.77 3.27
C LEU A 23 12.85 14.64 4.51
N GLU A 24 13.43 15.83 4.33
CA GLU A 24 13.79 16.73 5.45
C GLU A 24 12.59 17.00 6.37
N ASP A 25 11.42 17.29 5.76
CA ASP A 25 10.21 17.68 6.48
C ASP A 25 9.06 16.68 6.36
N ALA A 26 9.26 15.52 5.74
CA ALA A 26 8.18 14.58 5.52
C ALA A 26 8.67 13.13 5.39
N THR A 27 7.79 12.20 5.75
CA THR A 27 7.98 10.77 5.49
C THR A 27 6.95 10.30 4.48
N VAL A 28 7.39 9.60 3.45
CA VAL A 28 6.52 9.04 2.43
C VAL A 28 6.67 7.53 2.41
N SER A 29 5.60 6.81 2.70
CA SER A 29 5.56 5.36 2.52
C SER A 29 5.38 5.02 1.05
N MET A 30 6.26 4.19 0.50
CA MET A 30 6.16 3.66 -0.85
C MET A 30 5.51 2.29 -0.81
N MET A 31 4.39 2.12 -1.50
CA MET A 31 3.59 0.91 -1.42
C MET A 31 3.14 0.44 -2.80
N TYR A 32 3.04 -0.86 -2.97
CA TYR A 32 2.23 -1.46 -4.02
C TYR A 32 0.83 -1.74 -3.46
N MET A 33 -0.19 -1.41 -4.22
CA MET A 33 -1.56 -1.83 -3.99
C MET A 33 -2.23 -2.17 -5.32
N ASP A 34 -2.98 -3.27 -5.34
CA ASP A 34 -3.92 -3.49 -6.43
C ASP A 34 -5.17 -2.59 -6.25
N ARG A 35 -6.04 -2.55 -7.25
CA ARG A 35 -7.23 -1.69 -7.21
C ARG A 35 -8.12 -1.98 -6.01
N THR A 36 -8.37 -3.25 -5.72
CA THR A 36 -9.20 -3.66 -4.57
C THR A 36 -8.52 -3.32 -3.25
N GLY A 37 -7.20 -3.49 -3.16
CA GLY A 37 -6.41 -3.08 -2.00
C GLY A 37 -6.55 -1.58 -1.72
N MET A 38 -6.51 -0.74 -2.76
CA MET A 38 -6.75 0.70 -2.61
C MET A 38 -8.16 1.01 -2.07
N GLU A 39 -9.19 0.34 -2.62
CA GLU A 39 -10.57 0.53 -2.18
C GLU A 39 -10.74 0.15 -0.70
N LEU A 40 -10.22 -1.02 -0.30
CA LEU A 40 -10.27 -1.50 1.09
C LEU A 40 -9.46 -0.63 2.05
N TYR A 41 -8.35 -0.06 1.58
CA TYR A 41 -7.48 0.83 2.36
C TYR A 41 -7.91 2.30 2.30
N LYS A 42 -9.02 2.58 1.58
CA LYS A 42 -9.59 3.94 1.39
C LYS A 42 -8.59 4.94 0.74
N VAL A 43 -7.64 4.44 -0.02
CA VAL A 43 -6.74 5.27 -0.84
C VAL A 43 -7.44 5.64 -2.13
N LYS A 44 -7.53 6.93 -2.43
CA LYS A 44 -8.26 7.43 -3.61
C LYS A 44 -7.31 8.01 -4.64
N LEU A 45 -7.33 7.43 -5.84
CA LEU A 45 -6.71 8.02 -7.01
C LEU A 45 -7.55 9.22 -7.44
N LYS A 46 -6.93 10.40 -7.50
CA LYS A 46 -7.57 11.65 -7.92
C LYS A 46 -7.61 11.79 -9.43
N GLU A 47 -6.49 11.47 -10.08
CA GLU A 47 -6.36 11.47 -11.54
C GLU A 47 -5.27 10.53 -12.00
N GLY A 48 -5.27 10.17 -13.28
CA GLY A 48 -4.30 9.29 -13.89
C GLY A 48 -4.63 7.81 -13.72
N GLN A 49 -3.61 6.98 -13.61
CA GLN A 49 -3.73 5.52 -13.53
C GLN A 49 -2.76 4.93 -12.50
N LEU A 50 -3.00 3.69 -12.10
CA LEU A 50 -2.10 2.95 -11.23
C LEU A 50 -0.76 2.65 -11.94
N PRO A 51 0.36 2.59 -11.17
CA PRO A 51 1.66 2.28 -11.73
C PRO A 51 1.68 0.87 -12.33
N GLN A 52 2.24 0.74 -13.53
CA GLN A 52 2.37 -0.55 -14.22
C GLN A 52 3.82 -0.88 -14.53
N LYS A 53 4.61 0.14 -14.89
CA LYS A 53 6.02 -0.03 -15.23
C LYS A 53 6.88 0.20 -13.99
N GLU A 54 8.09 -0.33 -14.00
CA GLU A 54 9.06 -0.22 -12.92
C GLU A 54 9.32 1.24 -12.48
N ASN A 55 9.33 2.16 -13.43
CA ASN A 55 9.57 3.58 -13.17
C ASN A 55 8.30 4.43 -13.12
N ASP A 56 7.12 3.84 -13.00
CA ASP A 56 5.89 4.57 -12.76
C ASP A 56 5.70 4.84 -11.27
N ILE A 57 5.22 6.04 -10.95
CA ILE A 57 4.87 6.40 -9.59
C ILE A 57 3.56 7.19 -9.55
N VAL A 58 2.76 6.95 -8.53
CA VAL A 58 1.64 7.80 -8.14
C VAL A 58 2.06 8.57 -6.90
N VAL A 59 1.92 9.89 -6.95
CA VAL A 59 2.28 10.81 -5.88
C VAL A 59 1.10 11.68 -5.48
N SER A 60 1.27 12.52 -4.47
CA SER A 60 0.34 13.60 -4.16
C SER A 60 1.02 14.97 -4.32
N LYS A 61 0.25 16.03 -4.24
CA LYS A 61 0.83 17.38 -4.25
C LYS A 61 1.76 17.62 -3.06
N GLY A 62 1.37 17.14 -1.87
CA GLY A 62 2.20 17.25 -0.68
C GLY A 62 3.54 16.53 -0.81
N ILE A 63 3.59 15.40 -1.53
CA ILE A 63 4.86 14.72 -1.83
C ILE A 63 5.74 15.56 -2.75
N LEU A 64 5.18 16.15 -3.82
CA LEU A 64 5.96 17.02 -4.72
C LEU A 64 6.50 18.25 -4.00
N GLU A 65 5.70 18.87 -3.15
CA GLU A 65 6.12 20.00 -2.31
C GLU A 65 7.27 19.60 -1.37
N ALA A 66 7.16 18.45 -0.70
CA ALA A 66 8.20 17.94 0.19
C ALA A 66 9.50 17.57 -0.56
N LEU A 67 9.40 17.13 -1.82
CA LEU A 67 10.56 16.90 -2.70
C LEU A 67 11.17 18.21 -3.26
N GLY A 68 10.50 19.36 -3.08
CA GLY A 68 10.89 20.62 -3.73
C GLY A 68 10.75 20.57 -5.25
N GLN A 69 9.89 19.73 -5.78
CA GLN A 69 9.69 19.48 -7.21
C GLN A 69 8.25 19.83 -7.62
N ASN A 70 8.07 20.09 -8.89
CA ASN A 70 6.78 20.25 -9.53
C ASN A 70 6.63 19.21 -10.63
N GLY A 71 5.39 18.88 -10.97
CA GLY A 71 5.14 17.93 -12.04
C GLY A 71 3.66 17.71 -12.28
N LYS A 72 3.38 17.17 -13.45
CA LYS A 72 2.07 16.69 -13.90
C LYS A 72 2.20 15.26 -14.42
N ILE A 73 1.07 14.63 -14.74
CA ILE A 73 1.08 13.28 -15.34
C ILE A 73 1.94 13.30 -16.61
N GLY A 74 2.85 12.33 -16.68
CA GLY A 74 3.82 12.17 -17.77
C GLY A 74 5.20 12.77 -17.48
N ASP A 75 5.32 13.71 -16.55
CA ASP A 75 6.61 14.30 -16.18
C ASP A 75 7.45 13.31 -15.37
N THR A 76 8.77 13.51 -15.42
CA THR A 76 9.73 12.73 -14.64
C THR A 76 10.15 13.53 -13.41
N ILE A 77 10.22 12.83 -12.27
CA ILE A 77 10.75 13.36 -11.01
C ILE A 77 11.84 12.45 -10.48
N THR A 78 12.85 13.02 -9.84
CA THR A 78 13.89 12.26 -9.14
C THR A 78 13.48 12.04 -7.70
N VAL A 79 13.46 10.80 -7.26
CA VAL A 79 12.97 10.39 -5.94
C VAL A 79 14.08 9.71 -5.16
N PRO A 80 14.48 10.26 -3.98
CA PRO A 80 15.34 9.54 -3.04
C PRO A 80 14.51 8.54 -2.25
N TYR A 81 14.96 7.29 -2.15
CA TYR A 81 14.22 6.25 -1.44
C TYR A 81 15.13 5.21 -0.79
N GLN A 82 14.57 4.50 0.16
CA GLN A 82 15.16 3.33 0.83
C GLN A 82 14.19 2.16 0.74
N ILE A 83 14.70 0.99 0.39
CA ILE A 83 13.92 -0.25 0.32
C ILE A 83 13.81 -0.87 1.70
N LEU A 84 12.62 -1.35 2.04
CA LEU A 84 12.38 -2.13 3.25
C LEU A 84 12.75 -3.59 3.00
N LYS A 85 13.77 -4.08 3.71
CA LYS A 85 14.24 -5.46 3.70
C LYS A 85 13.98 -6.14 5.05
N ASP A 86 14.22 -7.43 5.14
CA ASP A 86 14.01 -8.19 6.38
C ASP A 86 14.91 -7.72 7.54
N ASP A 87 16.08 -7.20 7.24
CA ASP A 87 17.07 -6.66 8.19
C ASP A 87 16.94 -5.14 8.41
N GLY A 88 15.94 -4.50 7.82
CA GLY A 88 15.66 -3.07 7.95
C GLY A 88 15.69 -2.31 6.64
N LEU A 89 15.89 -0.98 6.73
CA LEU A 89 16.00 -0.14 5.54
C LEU A 89 17.39 -0.24 4.91
N ASP A 90 17.41 -0.34 3.58
CA ASP A 90 18.63 -0.27 2.77
C ASP A 90 19.21 1.16 2.76
N TYR A 91 20.36 1.36 2.11
CA TYR A 91 20.91 2.70 1.89
C TYR A 91 20.01 3.51 0.95
N THR A 92 20.08 4.84 1.07
CA THR A 92 19.31 5.74 0.20
C THR A 92 19.80 5.64 -1.24
N LYS A 93 18.87 5.45 -2.14
CA LYS A 93 19.03 5.44 -3.60
C LYS A 93 18.29 6.62 -4.20
N GLU A 94 18.59 6.94 -5.43
CA GLU A 94 17.83 7.88 -6.24
C GLU A 94 17.43 7.22 -7.56
N LYS A 95 16.21 7.49 -8.00
CA LYS A 95 15.69 7.00 -9.27
C LYS A 95 14.74 8.01 -9.89
N ASP A 96 14.78 8.07 -11.20
CA ASP A 96 13.83 8.85 -11.99
C ASP A 96 12.55 8.05 -12.18
N PHE A 97 11.45 8.63 -11.72
CA PHE A 97 10.12 8.08 -11.88
C PHE A 97 9.25 8.96 -12.77
N ARG A 98 8.43 8.33 -13.58
CA ARG A 98 7.40 9.00 -14.35
C ARG A 98 6.12 9.08 -13.52
N ILE A 99 5.59 10.28 -13.32
CA ILE A 99 4.30 10.48 -12.66
C ILE A 99 3.21 9.89 -13.56
N CYS A 100 2.52 8.86 -13.09
CA CYS A 100 1.41 8.23 -13.80
C CYS A 100 0.03 8.54 -13.20
N GLY A 101 -0.01 9.13 -12.01
CA GLY A 101 -1.24 9.54 -11.35
C GLY A 101 -1.01 10.34 -10.09
N PHE A 102 -2.11 10.86 -9.56
CA PHE A 102 -2.11 11.63 -8.30
C PHE A 102 -3.10 11.03 -7.29
N LEU A 103 -2.67 10.93 -6.04
CA LEU A 103 -3.54 10.69 -4.89
C LEU A 103 -4.09 12.01 -4.34
N ALA A 104 -5.25 11.93 -3.70
CA ALA A 104 -5.75 13.01 -2.88
C ALA A 104 -5.01 13.04 -1.54
N ASP A 105 -4.47 14.21 -1.16
CA ASP A 105 -4.02 14.43 0.21
C ASP A 105 -5.23 14.61 1.12
N ASN A 106 -5.16 14.06 2.31
CA ASN A 106 -6.09 14.36 3.38
C ASN A 106 -5.45 15.34 4.40
N GLU A 107 -6.26 15.96 5.24
CA GLU A 107 -5.78 16.94 6.22
C GLU A 107 -4.78 16.33 7.21
N SER A 108 -5.04 15.10 7.68
CA SER A 108 -4.13 14.41 8.60
C SER A 108 -2.76 14.16 7.98
N SER A 109 -2.70 13.78 6.70
CA SER A 109 -1.43 13.60 5.99
C SER A 109 -0.63 14.89 5.90
N LYS A 110 -1.30 16.01 5.67
CA LYS A 110 -0.67 17.34 5.60
C LYS A 110 -0.15 17.80 6.95
N GLU A 111 -0.97 17.66 8.00
CA GLU A 111 -0.61 18.05 9.37
C GLU A 111 0.57 17.25 9.92
N GLN A 112 0.56 15.92 9.69
CA GLN A 112 1.60 15.02 10.17
C GLN A 112 2.80 14.93 9.23
N LYS A 113 2.70 15.51 8.03
CA LYS A 113 3.70 15.38 6.96
C LYS A 113 4.03 13.90 6.65
N GLN A 114 3.01 13.07 6.66
CA GLN A 114 3.09 11.64 6.38
C GLN A 114 2.22 11.33 5.16
N TYR A 115 2.86 10.89 4.10
CA TYR A 115 2.21 10.65 2.82
C TYR A 115 2.37 9.21 2.38
N THR A 116 1.56 8.81 1.42
CA THR A 116 1.66 7.53 0.72
C THR A 116 1.87 7.77 -0.77
N SER A 117 2.85 7.11 -1.35
CA SER A 117 3.02 6.99 -2.80
C SER A 117 2.77 5.56 -3.24
N LEU A 118 2.35 5.36 -4.48
CA LEU A 118 2.19 4.04 -5.05
C LEU A 118 3.24 3.76 -6.11
N VAL A 119 3.81 2.57 -6.04
CA VAL A 119 4.72 2.01 -7.03
C VAL A 119 4.13 0.75 -7.64
N SER A 120 4.69 0.30 -8.76
CA SER A 120 4.21 -0.90 -9.44
C SER A 120 4.72 -2.18 -8.79
N GLU A 121 4.06 -3.29 -9.10
CA GLU A 121 4.59 -4.62 -8.76
C GLU A 121 5.92 -4.90 -9.48
N ALA A 122 6.12 -4.33 -10.69
CA ALA A 122 7.38 -4.41 -11.42
C ALA A 122 8.53 -3.75 -10.65
N PHE A 123 8.27 -2.61 -10.00
CA PHE A 123 9.24 -1.96 -9.11
C PHE A 123 9.61 -2.87 -7.92
N LEU A 124 8.60 -3.47 -7.25
CA LEU A 124 8.88 -4.39 -6.14
C LEU A 124 9.80 -5.52 -6.58
N LYS A 125 9.49 -6.16 -7.70
CA LYS A 125 10.26 -7.30 -8.23
C LYS A 125 11.67 -6.93 -8.70
N ALA A 126 11.88 -5.68 -9.09
CA ALA A 126 13.20 -5.17 -9.49
C ALA A 126 14.09 -4.82 -8.29
N GLU A 127 13.49 -4.29 -7.22
CA GLU A 127 14.23 -3.74 -6.07
C GLU A 127 14.32 -4.69 -4.87
N ILE A 128 13.40 -5.63 -4.74
CA ILE A 128 13.30 -6.55 -3.61
C ILE A 128 13.45 -7.99 -4.12
N PRO A 129 14.36 -8.79 -3.55
CA PRO A 129 14.44 -10.21 -3.86
C PRO A 129 13.06 -10.88 -3.71
N VAL A 130 12.71 -11.72 -4.66
CA VAL A 130 11.35 -12.30 -4.76
C VAL A 130 10.91 -13.00 -3.47
N GLU A 131 11.85 -13.64 -2.78
CA GLU A 131 11.62 -14.32 -1.50
C GLU A 131 11.40 -13.36 -0.31
N GLN A 132 11.73 -12.09 -0.47
CA GLN A 132 11.55 -11.04 0.55
C GLN A 132 10.33 -10.16 0.28
N VAL A 133 9.68 -10.28 -0.88
CA VAL A 133 8.45 -9.53 -1.17
C VAL A 133 7.32 -10.06 -0.30
N LYS A 134 6.85 -9.23 0.63
CA LYS A 134 5.75 -9.60 1.54
C LYS A 134 4.46 -8.94 1.09
N TYR A 135 3.51 -9.76 0.68
CA TYR A 135 2.15 -9.28 0.39
C TYR A 135 1.28 -9.39 1.63
N ARG A 136 0.56 -8.31 1.94
CA ARG A 136 -0.54 -8.32 2.90
C ARG A 136 -1.85 -8.48 2.15
N PHE A 137 -2.65 -9.43 2.58
CA PHE A 137 -4.01 -9.61 2.11
C PHE A 137 -4.94 -8.71 2.92
N LEU A 138 -5.67 -7.85 2.21
CA LEU A 138 -6.74 -7.05 2.77
C LEU A 138 -8.04 -7.78 2.45
N LEU A 139 -8.78 -8.16 3.49
CA LEU A 139 -9.99 -8.95 3.33
C LEU A 139 -11.20 -8.17 3.80
N GLN A 140 -12.26 -8.19 3.01
CA GLN A 140 -13.59 -7.92 3.49
C GLN A 140 -14.34 -9.24 3.57
N VAL A 141 -14.87 -9.55 4.75
CA VAL A 141 -15.58 -10.80 5.00
C VAL A 141 -17.08 -10.57 5.12
N ASN A 142 -17.87 -11.61 4.87
CA ASN A 142 -19.29 -11.62 5.17
C ASN A 142 -19.46 -11.77 6.69
N GLY A 143 -20.24 -10.87 7.30
CA GLY A 143 -20.69 -11.07 8.68
C GLY A 143 -21.59 -12.28 8.77
N GLN A 144 -21.45 -13.07 9.83
CA GLN A 144 -22.38 -14.12 10.15
C GLN A 144 -23.59 -13.54 10.92
N LYS A 145 -24.23 -14.23 11.79
CA LYS A 145 -25.44 -13.82 12.51
C LYS A 145 -25.28 -12.46 13.20
N GLY A 146 -26.05 -11.45 12.79
CA GLY A 146 -26.19 -10.18 13.49
C GLY A 146 -25.29 -9.03 13.03
N ASN A 147 -24.31 -9.27 12.18
CA ASN A 147 -23.40 -8.24 11.65
C ASN A 147 -22.72 -7.38 12.74
N THR A 148 -22.29 -8.00 13.83
CA THR A 148 -21.54 -7.32 14.90
C THR A 148 -20.05 -7.37 14.66
N THR A 149 -19.29 -6.48 15.31
CA THR A 149 -17.80 -6.53 15.28
C THR A 149 -17.28 -7.89 15.77
N ALA A 150 -17.95 -8.51 16.76
CA ALA A 150 -17.60 -9.83 17.26
C ALA A 150 -17.75 -10.91 16.18
N ASP A 151 -18.82 -10.87 15.41
CA ASP A 151 -19.09 -11.83 14.31
C ASP A 151 -18.02 -11.73 13.23
N TYR A 152 -17.65 -10.52 12.82
CA TYR A 152 -16.58 -10.31 11.85
C TYR A 152 -15.23 -10.77 12.36
N THR A 153 -14.90 -10.50 13.64
CA THR A 153 -13.67 -10.94 14.27
C THR A 153 -13.58 -12.46 14.29
N GLU A 154 -14.67 -13.14 14.71
CA GLU A 154 -14.73 -14.61 14.74
C GLU A 154 -14.57 -15.20 13.34
N THR A 155 -15.23 -14.63 12.34
CA THR A 155 -15.11 -15.06 10.94
C THR A 155 -13.66 -14.96 10.45
N ILE A 156 -12.98 -13.83 10.69
CA ILE A 156 -11.59 -13.63 10.29
C ILE A 156 -10.66 -14.62 11.01
N GLN A 157 -10.84 -14.83 12.31
CA GLN A 157 -10.06 -15.81 13.09
C GLN A 157 -10.27 -17.24 12.58
N ASN A 158 -11.50 -17.62 12.19
CA ASN A 158 -11.81 -18.90 11.62
C ASN A 158 -11.10 -19.12 10.27
N ILE A 159 -11.13 -18.11 9.40
CA ILE A 159 -10.40 -18.11 8.13
C ILE A 159 -8.89 -18.28 8.39
N ALA A 160 -8.31 -17.48 9.28
CA ALA A 160 -6.89 -17.54 9.61
C ALA A 160 -6.49 -18.93 10.11
N ARG A 161 -7.24 -19.52 11.02
CA ARG A 161 -6.98 -20.90 11.52
C ARG A 161 -7.01 -21.94 10.41
N GLN A 162 -7.96 -21.85 9.47
CA GLN A 162 -8.05 -22.79 8.34
C GLN A 162 -6.84 -22.70 7.39
N PHE A 163 -6.22 -21.54 7.30
CA PHE A 163 -5.06 -21.29 6.44
C PHE A 163 -3.72 -21.30 7.19
N GLY A 164 -3.74 -21.59 8.50
CA GLY A 164 -2.52 -21.63 9.31
C GLY A 164 -1.86 -20.25 9.50
N ILE A 165 -2.66 -19.17 9.44
CA ILE A 165 -2.20 -17.81 9.66
C ILE A 165 -2.17 -17.54 11.17
N SER A 166 -1.03 -17.07 11.70
CA SER A 166 -0.89 -16.70 13.10
C SER A 166 -1.74 -15.48 13.46
N GLU A 167 -2.22 -15.40 14.69
CA GLU A 167 -2.92 -14.20 15.18
C GLU A 167 -2.01 -12.96 15.16
N ASP A 168 -0.71 -13.14 15.35
CA ASP A 168 0.30 -12.07 15.28
C ASP A 168 0.46 -11.49 13.87
N ASP A 169 0.11 -12.27 12.84
CA ASP A 169 0.14 -11.85 11.43
C ASP A 169 -1.17 -11.20 10.97
N MET A 170 -2.13 -11.04 11.88
CA MET A 170 -3.43 -10.46 11.58
C MET A 170 -3.59 -9.08 12.19
N ASN A 171 -4.13 -8.16 11.40
CA ASN A 171 -4.61 -6.87 11.88
C ASN A 171 -6.10 -6.73 11.53
N ILE A 172 -6.96 -6.72 12.55
CA ILE A 172 -8.40 -6.58 12.37
C ILE A 172 -8.76 -5.12 12.54
N ASN A 173 -9.10 -4.46 11.42
CA ASN A 173 -9.64 -3.11 11.47
C ASN A 173 -11.08 -3.15 12.01
N LYS A 174 -11.31 -2.49 13.14
CA LYS A 174 -12.62 -2.39 13.81
C LYS A 174 -13.35 -1.09 13.51
N GLU A 175 -12.79 -0.24 12.66
CA GLU A 175 -13.43 0.99 12.20
C GLU A 175 -14.31 0.70 10.97
N TYR A 176 -15.56 1.07 11.04
CA TYR A 176 -16.59 0.92 9.99
C TYR A 176 -16.88 2.26 9.32
#